data_4cf45f5a444d15a9c40aead93e187cd9
#
_entry.id   4cf45f5a444d15a9c40aead93e187cd9
#
_cell.length_a   1.000
_cell.length_b   1.000
_cell.length_c   1.000
_cell.angle_alpha   90.00
_cell.angle_beta   90.00
_cell.angle_gamma   90.00
#
_symmetry.space_group_name_H-M   'P 1'
#
loop_
_entity.id
_entity.type
_entity.pdbx_description
1 polymer ?
#
loop_
_entity_poly.entity_id
_entity_poly.type
_entity_poly.pdbx_seq_one_letter_code
_entity_poly.pdbx_strand_id
1 'polypeptide(L)'
;CLVGSEMCIRDSGNYKRIIAFEPNAKNFEKLKLHCKGMANVSLWQLGSYSKNTELIFNNKAGRNSAIADKGIATKVATVDTILCGMAAGYIKADVEGADFETLIGMQKTMESCKPKLNFSAYHRFEDIFRLALYIHSVNPDYKIFLRHHPYIPAWDTNLYCI
;
A
#
# COMPACT_ATOMS: atom_id res chain seq x y z
N CYS A 1 -8.27 -2.37 0.71
CA CYS A 1 -9.31 -2.86 -0.22
C CYS A 1 -8.69 -3.20 -1.57
N LEU A 2 -8.79 -4.46 -1.99
CA LEU A 2 -8.06 -5.03 -3.15
C LEU A 2 -8.86 -5.04 -4.46
N VAL A 3 -9.99 -4.36 -4.56
CA VAL A 3 -10.98 -4.55 -5.64
C VAL A 3 -10.44 -4.27 -7.06
N GLY A 4 -9.50 -3.37 -7.25
CA GLY A 4 -8.96 -3.06 -8.59
C GLY A 4 -7.69 -3.82 -8.99
N SER A 5 -6.85 -4.19 -8.03
CA SER A 5 -5.61 -4.92 -8.29
C SER A 5 -5.82 -6.42 -8.48
N GLU A 6 -6.85 -6.98 -7.88
CA GLU A 6 -7.20 -8.40 -8.02
C GLU A 6 -7.58 -8.76 -9.46
N MET A 7 -8.35 -7.93 -10.13
CA MET A 7 -8.70 -8.15 -11.54
C MET A 7 -7.46 -8.17 -12.44
N CYS A 8 -6.58 -7.16 -12.33
CA CYS A 8 -5.39 -7.09 -13.17
C CYS A 8 -4.42 -8.26 -12.95
N ILE A 9 -4.21 -8.69 -11.70
CA ILE A 9 -3.29 -9.79 -11.35
C ILE A 9 -3.91 -11.13 -11.74
N ARG A 10 -5.18 -11.33 -11.46
CA ARG A 10 -5.92 -12.57 -11.71
C ARG A 10 -6.14 -12.80 -13.20
N ASP A 11 -6.46 -11.75 -13.95
CA ASP A 11 -6.79 -11.85 -15.37
C ASP A 11 -5.54 -11.92 -16.25
N SER A 12 -4.42 -11.29 -15.86
CA SER A 12 -3.18 -11.36 -16.62
C SER A 12 -2.40 -12.66 -16.42
N GLY A 13 -2.56 -13.33 -15.28
CA GLY A 13 -1.85 -14.57 -14.93
C GLY A 13 -0.32 -14.48 -14.95
N ASN A 14 0.23 -13.30 -15.23
CA ASN A 14 1.63 -13.08 -15.56
C ASN A 14 2.35 -12.29 -14.46
N TYR A 15 2.53 -12.93 -13.30
CA TYR A 15 3.35 -12.37 -12.20
C TYR A 15 4.39 -13.39 -11.73
N LYS A 16 5.56 -12.90 -11.32
CA LYS A 16 6.61 -13.74 -10.73
C LYS A 16 6.35 -14.03 -9.25
N ARG A 17 5.89 -13.04 -8.52
CA ARG A 17 5.56 -13.11 -7.08
C ARG A 17 4.60 -11.99 -6.70
N ILE A 18 3.73 -12.30 -5.75
CA ILE A 18 2.88 -11.33 -5.05
C ILE A 18 3.26 -11.32 -3.59
N ILE A 19 3.41 -10.13 -3.02
CA ILE A 19 3.58 -9.92 -1.58
C ILE A 19 2.43 -9.02 -1.14
N ALA A 20 1.59 -9.48 -0.23
CA ALA A 20 0.43 -8.73 0.23
C ALA A 20 0.46 -8.55 1.76
N PHE A 21 0.07 -7.35 2.20
CA PHE A 21 -0.02 -6.94 3.59
C PHE A 21 -1.46 -6.64 3.95
N GLU A 22 -1.90 -7.15 5.09
CA GLU A 22 -3.19 -6.82 5.69
C GLU A 22 -3.08 -6.94 7.21
N PRO A 23 -3.11 -5.84 7.95
CA PRO A 23 -2.96 -5.85 9.40
C PRO A 23 -4.18 -6.40 10.13
N ASN A 24 -5.39 -6.20 9.61
CA ASN A 24 -6.61 -6.64 10.27
C ASN A 24 -6.81 -8.15 10.14
N ALA A 25 -6.92 -8.86 11.27
CA ALA A 25 -7.02 -10.31 11.28
C ALA A 25 -8.20 -10.85 10.46
N LYS A 26 -9.38 -10.21 10.53
CA LYS A 26 -10.56 -10.67 9.76
C LYS A 26 -10.36 -10.50 8.26
N ASN A 27 -9.78 -9.38 7.84
CA ASN A 27 -9.48 -9.13 6.43
C ASN A 27 -8.32 -10.02 5.95
N PHE A 28 -7.36 -10.32 6.82
CA PHE A 28 -6.27 -11.23 6.51
C PHE A 28 -6.78 -12.67 6.23
N GLU A 29 -7.77 -13.15 7.01
CA GLU A 29 -8.41 -14.44 6.70
C GLU A 29 -9.13 -14.41 5.34
N LYS A 30 -9.81 -13.32 4.99
CA LYS A 30 -10.41 -13.17 3.65
C LYS A 30 -9.34 -13.15 2.57
N LEU A 31 -8.22 -12.44 2.80
CA LEU A 31 -7.09 -12.38 1.88
C LEU A 31 -6.52 -13.79 1.63
N LYS A 32 -6.35 -14.60 2.69
CA LYS A 32 -5.90 -15.99 2.56
C LYS A 32 -6.85 -16.83 1.71
N LEU A 33 -8.15 -16.67 1.90
CA LEU A 33 -9.15 -17.37 1.08
C LEU A 33 -9.10 -16.95 -0.39
N HIS A 34 -8.96 -15.65 -0.66
CA HIS A 34 -8.84 -15.12 -2.01
C HIS A 34 -7.59 -15.63 -2.74
N CYS A 35 -6.47 -15.71 -2.04
CA CYS A 35 -5.22 -16.17 -2.61
C CYS A 35 -5.08 -17.72 -2.63
N LYS A 36 -6.10 -18.44 -2.17
CA LYS A 36 -6.07 -19.91 -2.15
C LYS A 36 -5.92 -20.48 -3.57
N GLY A 37 -4.86 -21.26 -3.76
CA GLY A 37 -4.54 -21.84 -5.07
C GLY A 37 -3.71 -20.96 -6.01
N MET A 38 -3.40 -19.72 -5.62
CA MET A 38 -2.46 -18.88 -6.36
C MET A 38 -1.01 -19.28 -6.05
N ALA A 39 -0.19 -19.42 -7.08
CA ALA A 39 1.24 -19.73 -6.90
C ALA A 39 2.03 -18.46 -6.51
N ASN A 40 3.16 -18.65 -5.82
CA ASN A 40 4.14 -17.57 -5.53
C ASN A 40 3.55 -16.36 -4.79
N VAL A 41 2.61 -16.57 -3.88
CA VAL A 41 2.00 -15.52 -3.05
C VAL A 41 2.54 -15.62 -1.62
N SER A 42 3.03 -14.50 -1.10
CA SER A 42 3.45 -14.35 0.31
C SER A 42 2.51 -13.37 0.99
N LEU A 43 1.85 -13.81 2.06
CA LEU A 43 0.89 -13.02 2.82
C LEU A 43 1.46 -12.68 4.19
N TRP A 44 1.38 -11.40 4.57
CA TRP A 44 1.90 -10.90 5.82
C TRP A 44 0.79 -10.22 6.61
N GLN A 45 0.53 -10.70 7.83
CA GLN A 45 -0.42 -10.05 8.74
C GLN A 45 0.26 -8.90 9.46
N LEU A 46 0.51 -7.82 8.73
CA LEU A 46 1.10 -6.57 9.23
C LEU A 46 0.71 -5.39 8.33
N GLY A 47 0.88 -4.18 8.84
CA GLY A 47 0.74 -2.96 8.04
C GLY A 47 2.08 -2.50 7.46
N SER A 48 2.04 -1.73 6.38
CA SER A 48 3.21 -1.01 5.87
C SER A 48 3.36 0.33 6.56
N TYR A 49 4.61 0.71 6.89
CA TYR A 49 4.90 1.95 7.60
C TYR A 49 6.35 2.39 7.34
N SER A 50 6.74 3.55 7.92
CA SER A 50 8.10 4.10 7.79
C SER A 50 9.16 3.39 8.63
N LYS A 51 8.76 2.54 9.56
CA LYS A 51 9.65 1.80 10.46
C LYS A 51 9.04 0.48 10.92
N ASN A 52 9.90 -0.45 11.33
CA ASN A 52 9.49 -1.73 11.90
C ASN A 52 9.16 -1.54 13.39
N THR A 53 7.89 -1.63 13.75
CA THR A 53 7.43 -1.42 15.12
C THR A 53 6.02 -1.99 15.32
N GLU A 54 5.48 -1.78 16.51
CA GLU A 54 4.04 -1.95 16.77
C GLU A 54 3.40 -0.59 16.96
N LEU A 55 2.23 -0.40 16.36
CA LEU A 55 1.40 0.79 16.49
C LEU A 55 0.05 0.40 17.05
N ILE A 56 -0.54 1.29 17.84
CA ILE A 56 -1.88 1.10 18.37
C ILE A 56 -2.87 1.79 17.44
N PHE A 57 -3.78 1.02 16.87
CA PHE A 57 -4.88 1.56 16.05
C PHE A 57 -6.18 1.53 16.82
N ASN A 58 -6.98 2.57 16.71
CA ASN A 58 -8.29 2.60 17.34
C ASN A 58 -9.21 1.50 16.72
N ASN A 59 -10.07 0.95 17.58
CA ASN A 59 -10.93 -0.20 17.23
C ASN A 59 -12.20 0.20 16.45
N LYS A 60 -12.28 1.43 15.92
CA LYS A 60 -13.42 1.84 15.09
C LYS A 60 -13.28 1.13 13.75
N ALA A 61 -14.05 0.05 13.60
CA ALA A 61 -14.17 -0.67 12.35
C ALA A 61 -14.62 0.29 11.25
N GLY A 62 -13.83 0.41 10.18
CA GLY A 62 -14.14 1.26 9.03
C GLY A 62 -12.96 2.17 8.65
N ARG A 63 -13.20 3.02 7.67
CA ARG A 63 -12.28 3.92 6.95
C ARG A 63 -11.53 4.98 7.80
N ASN A 64 -11.57 4.91 9.12
CA ASN A 64 -10.92 5.85 10.05
C ASN A 64 -10.02 5.11 11.05
N SER A 65 -9.28 4.09 10.63
CA SER A 65 -8.26 3.48 11.46
C SER A 65 -7.10 4.45 11.62
N ALA A 66 -7.12 5.25 12.69
CA ALA A 66 -6.03 6.16 13.01
C ALA A 66 -5.16 5.58 14.13
N ILE A 67 -3.88 5.94 14.15
CA ILE A 67 -2.98 5.69 15.28
C ILE A 67 -3.57 6.38 16.51
N ALA A 68 -3.71 5.66 17.61
CA ALA A 68 -4.38 6.13 18.82
C ALA A 68 -3.68 5.61 20.08
N ASP A 69 -3.96 6.26 21.21
CA ASP A 69 -3.41 5.82 22.52
C ASP A 69 -4.11 4.56 23.07
N LYS A 70 -5.27 4.21 22.53
CA LYS A 70 -6.04 3.02 22.94
C LYS A 70 -6.57 2.30 21.71
N GLY A 71 -6.35 0.98 21.63
CA GLY A 71 -6.78 0.21 20.49
C GLY A 71 -6.12 -1.17 20.41
N ILE A 72 -5.97 -1.66 19.19
CA ILE A 72 -5.32 -2.94 18.90
C ILE A 72 -3.87 -2.69 18.52
N ALA A 73 -2.94 -3.34 19.20
CA ALA A 73 -1.54 -3.36 18.82
C ALA A 73 -1.39 -4.08 17.48
N THR A 74 -0.82 -3.41 16.51
CA THR A 74 -0.66 -3.90 15.14
C THR A 74 0.81 -3.82 14.75
N LYS A 75 1.36 -4.93 14.31
CA LYS A 75 2.71 -4.96 13.76
C LYS A 75 2.76 -4.22 12.43
N VAL A 76 3.77 -3.39 12.26
CA VAL A 76 4.04 -2.68 11.02
C VAL A 76 5.51 -2.85 10.62
N ALA A 77 5.76 -2.84 9.32
CA ALA A 77 7.11 -2.96 8.79
C ALA A 77 7.30 -2.06 7.56
N THR A 78 8.55 -1.76 7.26
CA THR A 78 8.90 -1.08 6.02
C THR A 78 8.82 -2.06 4.85
N VAL A 79 8.39 -1.58 3.69
CA VAL A 79 8.40 -2.36 2.44
C VAL A 79 9.82 -2.78 2.11
N ASP A 80 10.80 -1.91 2.34
CA ASP A 80 12.23 -2.21 2.14
C ASP A 80 12.70 -3.41 2.95
N THR A 81 12.25 -3.53 4.22
CA THR A 81 12.59 -4.69 5.06
C THR A 81 11.98 -5.98 4.53
N ILE A 82 10.72 -5.94 4.11
CA ILE A 82 10.02 -7.13 3.63
C ILE A 82 10.55 -7.59 2.26
N LEU A 83 10.86 -6.64 1.38
CA LEU A 83 11.46 -6.96 0.08
C LEU A 83 12.91 -7.44 0.21
N CYS A 84 13.64 -6.95 1.24
CA CYS A 84 15.01 -7.37 1.50
C CYS A 84 15.90 -7.37 0.23
N GLY A 85 15.82 -6.28 -0.55
CA GLY A 85 16.56 -6.13 -1.81
C GLY A 85 15.94 -6.83 -3.04
N MET A 86 14.80 -7.50 -2.89
CA MET A 86 14.07 -8.03 -4.04
C MET A 86 13.48 -6.88 -4.88
N ALA A 87 13.67 -6.97 -6.20
CA ALA A 87 13.08 -5.97 -7.09
C ALA A 87 11.55 -6.07 -7.12
N ALA A 88 10.88 -4.92 -7.03
CA ALA A 88 9.45 -4.77 -7.23
C ALA A 88 9.19 -4.10 -8.58
N GLY A 89 8.27 -4.65 -9.37
CA GLY A 89 7.84 -4.04 -10.63
C GLY A 89 6.61 -3.15 -10.48
N TYR A 90 5.79 -3.41 -9.46
CA TYR A 90 4.56 -2.66 -9.19
C TYR A 90 4.24 -2.70 -7.70
N ILE A 91 3.84 -1.56 -7.13
CA ILE A 91 3.40 -1.43 -5.75
C ILE A 91 2.08 -0.66 -5.71
N LYS A 92 1.08 -1.23 -5.06
CA LYS A 92 -0.18 -0.57 -4.74
C LYS A 92 -0.30 -0.39 -3.24
N ALA A 93 -0.66 0.80 -2.80
CA ALA A 93 -0.98 1.11 -1.42
C ALA A 93 -2.34 1.80 -1.30
N ASP A 94 -3.10 1.35 -0.32
CA ASP A 94 -4.38 1.90 0.11
C ASP A 94 -4.48 1.60 1.62
N VAL A 95 -3.80 2.41 2.42
CA VAL A 95 -3.44 2.08 3.81
C VAL A 95 -4.05 3.04 4.83
N GLU A 96 -5.24 3.54 4.50
CA GLU A 96 -6.11 4.29 5.41
C GLU A 96 -5.39 5.46 6.11
N GLY A 97 -4.60 6.23 5.36
CA GLY A 97 -3.90 7.43 5.83
C GLY A 97 -2.46 7.20 6.34
N ALA A 98 -1.93 5.99 6.22
CA ALA A 98 -0.50 5.70 6.40
C ALA A 98 0.28 5.69 5.06
N ASP A 99 -0.32 6.25 4.00
CA ASP A 99 0.23 6.23 2.64
C ASP A 99 1.58 6.93 2.56
N PHE A 100 1.73 8.07 3.19
CA PHE A 100 3.01 8.80 3.25
C PHE A 100 4.08 8.03 4.03
N GLU A 101 3.71 7.46 5.18
CA GLU A 101 4.64 6.64 5.98
C GLU A 101 5.07 5.38 5.22
N THR A 102 4.17 4.81 4.42
CA THR A 102 4.48 3.67 3.55
C THR A 102 5.49 4.07 2.47
N LEU A 103 5.34 5.25 1.85
CA LEU A 103 6.33 5.78 0.90
C LEU A 103 7.72 5.95 1.53
N ILE A 104 7.80 6.50 2.74
CA ILE A 104 9.07 6.60 3.48
C ILE A 104 9.68 5.21 3.67
N GLY A 105 8.85 4.23 4.05
CA GLY A 105 9.28 2.84 4.29
C GLY A 105 9.68 2.04 3.04
N MET A 106 9.55 2.62 1.85
CA MET A 106 9.93 2.01 0.58
C MET A 106 10.90 2.85 -0.25
N GLN A 107 11.56 3.83 0.38
CA GLN A 107 12.46 4.75 -0.31
C GLN A 107 13.56 4.02 -1.08
N LYS A 108 14.24 3.06 -0.45
CA LYS A 108 15.32 2.28 -1.10
C LYS A 108 14.79 1.47 -2.30
N THR A 109 13.58 0.95 -2.19
CA THR A 109 12.92 0.24 -3.29
C THR A 109 12.64 1.18 -4.47
N MET A 110 12.16 2.40 -4.20
CA MET A 110 11.94 3.42 -5.25
C MET A 110 13.25 3.83 -5.93
N GLU A 111 14.31 4.02 -5.15
CA GLU A 111 15.65 4.39 -5.66
C GLU A 111 16.26 3.27 -6.51
N SER A 112 16.13 2.01 -6.07
CA SER A 112 16.86 0.88 -6.66
C SER A 112 16.19 0.26 -7.87
N CYS A 113 14.88 0.17 -7.91
CA CYS A 113 14.16 -0.53 -8.97
C CYS A 113 13.00 0.23 -9.62
N LYS A 114 12.73 1.44 -9.17
CA LYS A 114 11.70 2.33 -9.75
C LYS A 114 10.40 1.59 -10.09
N PRO A 115 9.73 0.94 -9.12
CA PRO A 115 8.49 0.23 -9.39
C PRO A 115 7.41 1.19 -9.88
N LYS A 116 6.48 0.73 -10.72
CA LYS A 116 5.25 1.49 -10.96
C LYS A 116 4.47 1.60 -9.66
N LEU A 117 3.95 2.78 -9.35
CA LEU A 117 3.23 3.05 -8.11
C LEU A 117 1.76 3.34 -8.37
N ASN A 118 0.91 2.88 -7.45
CA ASN A 118 -0.50 3.25 -7.35
C ASN A 118 -0.83 3.49 -5.88
N PHE A 119 -0.99 4.75 -5.49
CA PHE A 119 -1.27 5.16 -4.12
C PHE A 119 -2.62 5.86 -4.03
N SER A 120 -3.41 5.51 -3.02
CA SER A 120 -4.62 6.24 -2.66
C SER A 120 -4.23 7.62 -2.13
N ALA A 121 -4.78 8.69 -2.74
CA ALA A 121 -4.46 10.07 -2.39
C ALA A 121 -5.67 10.83 -1.84
N TYR A 122 -6.61 10.13 -1.19
CA TYR A 122 -7.86 10.68 -0.69
C TYR A 122 -8.05 10.55 0.82
N HIS A 123 -7.13 9.88 1.52
CA HIS A 123 -7.25 9.69 2.97
C HIS A 123 -6.99 10.97 3.76
N ARG A 124 -6.09 11.82 3.26
CA ARG A 124 -5.78 13.13 3.82
C ARG A 124 -5.77 14.17 2.70
N PHE A 125 -6.23 15.38 2.96
CA PHE A 125 -6.29 16.43 1.95
C PHE A 125 -4.91 16.82 1.41
N GLU A 126 -3.86 16.71 2.24
CA GLU A 126 -2.48 16.99 1.82
C GLU A 126 -1.85 15.89 0.97
N ASP A 127 -2.42 14.66 0.96
CA ASP A 127 -1.81 13.52 0.26
C ASP A 127 -1.68 13.74 -1.24
N ILE A 128 -2.61 14.48 -1.86
CA ILE A 128 -2.55 14.84 -3.28
C ILE A 128 -1.20 15.49 -3.65
N PHE A 129 -0.69 16.37 -2.80
CA PHE A 129 0.57 17.09 -3.04
C PHE A 129 1.75 16.41 -2.35
N ARG A 130 1.55 15.99 -1.10
CA ARG A 130 2.62 15.46 -0.26
C ARG A 130 3.21 14.17 -0.81
N LEU A 131 2.37 13.26 -1.28
CA LEU A 131 2.84 12.01 -1.88
C LEU A 131 3.60 12.29 -3.18
N ALA A 132 3.04 13.11 -4.07
CA ALA A 132 3.66 13.46 -5.35
C ALA A 132 5.03 14.14 -5.18
N LEU A 133 5.12 15.13 -4.29
CA LEU A 133 6.36 15.84 -4.01
C LEU A 133 7.43 14.93 -3.42
N TYR A 134 7.06 14.03 -2.51
CA TYR A 134 8.00 13.07 -1.93
C TYR A 134 8.51 12.09 -2.98
N ILE A 135 7.63 11.51 -3.79
CA ILE A 135 8.01 10.58 -4.86
C ILE A 135 9.00 11.25 -5.82
N HIS A 136 8.70 12.49 -6.24
CA HIS A 136 9.59 13.27 -7.11
C HIS A 136 10.92 13.59 -6.45
N SER A 137 10.95 13.87 -5.14
CA SER A 137 12.19 14.12 -4.40
C SER A 137 13.10 12.90 -4.30
N VAL A 138 12.52 11.71 -4.20
CA VAL A 138 13.27 10.44 -4.14
C VAL A 138 13.78 10.03 -5.52
N ASN A 139 12.95 10.16 -6.54
CA ASN A 139 13.34 9.84 -7.91
C ASN A 139 12.61 10.76 -8.91
N PRO A 140 13.29 11.81 -9.43
CA PRO A 140 12.71 12.78 -10.35
C PRO A 140 12.25 12.20 -11.70
N ASP A 141 12.70 11.00 -12.06
CA ASP A 141 12.32 10.36 -13.32
C ASP A 141 10.91 9.79 -13.32
N TYR A 142 10.21 9.78 -12.19
CA TYR A 142 8.82 9.37 -12.15
C TYR A 142 7.92 10.37 -12.91
N LYS A 143 7.15 9.84 -13.85
CA LYS A 143 6.00 10.55 -14.41
C LYS A 143 4.80 10.32 -13.51
N ILE A 144 4.28 11.39 -12.92
CA ILE A 144 3.25 11.35 -11.89
C ILE A 144 1.91 11.79 -12.49
N PHE A 145 0.88 10.97 -12.31
CA PHE A 145 -0.48 11.21 -12.80
C PHE A 145 -1.47 11.10 -11.65
N LEU A 146 -2.34 12.08 -11.51
CA LEU A 146 -3.47 12.02 -10.59
C LEU A 146 -4.73 11.61 -11.37
N ARG A 147 -5.44 10.60 -10.89
CA ARG A 147 -6.72 10.16 -11.44
C ARG A 147 -7.79 10.08 -10.37
N HIS A 148 -8.90 10.70 -10.67
CA HIS A 148 -10.15 10.54 -9.92
C HIS A 148 -11.09 9.61 -10.68
N HIS A 149 -11.63 8.60 -9.97
CA HIS A 149 -12.61 7.68 -10.54
C HIS A 149 -14.01 8.12 -10.16
N PRO A 150 -14.91 8.41 -11.13
CA PRO A 150 -16.15 9.16 -10.89
C PRO A 150 -17.26 8.37 -10.16
N TYR A 151 -17.04 7.10 -9.85
CA TYR A 151 -18.06 6.25 -9.26
C TYR A 151 -18.37 6.55 -7.79
N ILE A 152 -17.45 7.16 -7.06
CA ILE A 152 -17.60 7.51 -5.65
C ILE A 152 -17.07 8.93 -5.43
N PRO A 153 -17.93 9.92 -5.14
CA PRO A 153 -17.52 11.31 -4.92
C PRO A 153 -16.42 11.42 -3.86
N ALA A 154 -15.36 12.19 -4.16
CA ALA A 154 -14.20 12.47 -3.33
C ALA A 154 -13.30 11.27 -2.94
N TRP A 155 -13.78 10.06 -3.06
CA TRP A 155 -13.07 8.84 -2.76
C TRP A 155 -12.65 8.18 -4.06
N ASP A 156 -11.59 7.42 -4.08
CA ASP A 156 -11.04 6.81 -5.28
C ASP A 156 -10.24 7.78 -6.18
N THR A 157 -9.52 8.70 -5.52
CA THR A 157 -8.49 9.51 -6.19
C THR A 157 -7.14 8.85 -5.96
N ASN A 158 -6.49 8.46 -7.05
CA ASN A 158 -5.25 7.69 -7.00
C ASN A 158 -4.11 8.41 -7.71
N LEU A 159 -2.91 8.27 -7.14
CA LEU A 159 -1.65 8.72 -7.71
C LEU A 159 -1.00 7.52 -8.44
N TYR A 160 -0.76 7.68 -9.72
CA TYR A 160 -0.07 6.70 -10.56
C TYR A 160 1.30 7.24 -10.94
N CYS A 161 2.35 6.44 -10.74
CA CYS A 161 3.72 6.83 -11.07
C CYS A 161 4.38 5.76 -11.93
N ILE A 162 5.00 6.18 -13.03
CA ILE A 162 5.67 5.31 -14.01
C ILE A 162 7.03 5.86 -14.42
#